data_5a427a3e8191d68f87861de09f15afe4
#
_entry.id   5a427a3e8191d68f87861de09f15afe4
#
_cell.length_a   1.000
_cell.length_b   1.000
_cell.length_c   1.000
_cell.angle_alpha   90.00
_cell.angle_beta   90.00
_cell.angle_gamma   90.00
#
_symmetry.space_group_name_H-M   'P 1'
#
loop_
_entity.id
_entity.type
_entity.pdbx_description
1 polymer ?
#
loop_
_entity_poly.entity_id
_entity_poly.type
_entity_poly.pdbx_seq_one_letter_code
_entity_poly.pdbx_strand_id
1 'polypeptide(L)'
;MRQGQKQSSATMQSEIFIVLMIVMVLLFIITSFYISKLKEHQQPPLIVLDEAHGYSFGSGSATLNENFQVSLNSSVISKIEQFAKKYKCDIVEVYGYTDGKPFGGGHAIKQSFDKSLHNCLVRGCDMNVVEASSNLELGMKRAVSVVNFLTPKLVNKNSSIKIIRPYSAGGFIDDSGKIASMDEVSSNKLRRRIEIRLSRLRDLKEGKK
;
A
#
# COMPACT_ATOMS: atom_id res chain seq x y z
N MET A 1 57.31 38.22 -33.16
CA MET A 1 56.14 38.57 -32.26
C MET A 1 54.86 37.78 -32.51
N ARG A 2 54.67 36.87 -33.46
CA ARG A 2 53.45 36.12 -33.75
C ARG A 2 53.28 34.80 -32.96
N GLN A 3 54.31 34.23 -32.36
CA GLN A 3 54.19 32.94 -31.61
C GLN A 3 53.63 33.09 -30.18
N GLY A 4 53.88 34.16 -29.47
CA GLY A 4 53.41 34.39 -28.13
C GLY A 4 51.89 34.58 -28.05
N GLN A 5 51.27 35.14 -29.10
CA GLN A 5 49.82 35.40 -29.13
C GLN A 5 48.98 34.14 -29.36
N LYS A 6 49.48 33.12 -30.08
CA LYS A 6 48.84 31.82 -30.28
C LYS A 6 48.88 30.96 -29.02
N GLN A 7 49.95 31.06 -28.24
CA GLN A 7 50.09 30.26 -27.02
C GLN A 7 49.16 30.76 -25.88
N SER A 8 48.97 32.09 -25.79
CA SER A 8 48.04 32.70 -24.83
C SER A 8 46.57 32.36 -25.12
N SER A 9 46.18 32.26 -26.40
CA SER A 9 44.80 31.90 -26.75
C SER A 9 44.48 30.42 -26.49
N ALA A 10 45.43 29.52 -26.67
CA ALA A 10 45.28 28.09 -26.43
C ALA A 10 45.16 27.79 -24.93
N THR A 11 45.92 28.47 -24.07
CA THR A 11 45.82 28.32 -22.60
C THR A 11 44.49 28.87 -22.11
N MET A 12 44.03 30.02 -22.58
CA MET A 12 42.73 30.60 -22.22
C MET A 12 41.56 29.69 -22.64
N GLN A 13 41.63 29.04 -23.81
CA GLN A 13 40.63 28.06 -24.23
C GLN A 13 40.59 26.85 -23.31
N SER A 14 41.75 26.30 -22.91
CA SER A 14 41.80 25.15 -22.00
C SER A 14 41.23 25.49 -20.60
N GLU A 15 41.48 26.69 -20.09
CA GLU A 15 40.95 27.16 -18.83
C GLU A 15 39.42 27.28 -18.87
N ILE A 16 38.85 27.82 -19.96
CA ILE A 16 37.42 27.91 -20.17
C ILE A 16 36.79 26.51 -20.20
N PHE A 17 37.41 25.54 -20.89
CA PHE A 17 36.91 24.16 -20.93
C PHE A 17 36.93 23.50 -19.55
N ILE A 18 37.97 23.72 -18.76
CA ILE A 18 38.05 23.18 -17.37
C ILE A 18 36.92 23.78 -16.49
N VAL A 19 36.72 25.09 -16.57
CA VAL A 19 35.63 25.75 -15.80
C VAL A 19 34.27 25.21 -16.24
N LEU A 20 34.04 25.08 -17.56
CA LEU A 20 32.78 24.54 -18.09
C LEU A 20 32.56 23.10 -17.64
N MET A 21 33.60 22.27 -17.64
CA MET A 21 33.53 20.90 -17.16
C MET A 21 33.17 20.83 -15.67
N ILE A 22 33.78 21.69 -14.83
CA ILE A 22 33.46 21.78 -13.40
C ILE A 22 31.98 22.17 -13.18
N VAL A 23 31.49 23.18 -13.93
CA VAL A 23 30.11 23.61 -13.86
C VAL A 23 29.14 22.47 -14.25
N MET A 24 29.44 21.74 -15.32
CA MET A 24 28.64 20.60 -15.76
C MET A 24 28.58 19.48 -14.70
N VAL A 25 29.72 19.17 -14.07
CA VAL A 25 29.79 18.17 -12.99
C VAL A 25 28.98 18.62 -11.78
N LEU A 26 29.06 19.89 -11.38
CA LEU A 26 28.27 20.43 -10.28
C LEU A 26 26.77 20.39 -10.59
N LEU A 27 26.35 20.78 -11.81
CA LEU A 27 24.94 20.67 -12.23
C LEU A 27 24.46 19.22 -12.23
N PHE A 28 25.28 18.28 -12.67
CA PHE A 28 24.95 16.86 -12.63
C PHE A 28 24.75 16.35 -11.21
N ILE A 29 25.62 16.74 -10.28
CA ILE A 29 25.50 16.38 -8.86
C ILE A 29 24.19 16.95 -8.27
N ILE A 30 23.92 18.24 -8.52
CA ILE A 30 22.71 18.92 -8.02
C ILE A 30 21.44 18.26 -8.59
N THR A 31 21.39 18.04 -9.90
CA THR A 31 20.22 17.40 -10.54
C THR A 31 20.03 15.96 -10.09
N SER A 32 21.11 15.19 -9.93
CA SER A 32 21.07 13.83 -9.40
C SER A 32 20.51 13.79 -7.97
N PHE A 33 20.96 14.70 -7.12
CA PHE A 33 20.45 14.83 -5.75
C PHE A 33 18.97 15.23 -5.72
N TYR A 34 18.56 16.18 -6.57
CA TYR A 34 17.18 16.64 -6.68
C TYR A 34 16.23 15.53 -7.19
N ILE A 35 16.65 14.79 -8.21
CA ILE A 35 15.90 13.62 -8.73
C ILE A 35 15.76 12.52 -7.66
N SER A 36 16.85 12.26 -6.92
CA SER A 36 16.82 11.30 -5.82
C SER A 36 15.80 11.69 -4.73
N LYS A 37 15.76 12.99 -4.37
CA LYS A 37 14.82 13.53 -3.40
C LYS A 37 13.37 13.48 -3.89
N LEU A 38 13.12 13.78 -5.17
CA LEU A 38 11.81 13.63 -5.79
C LEU A 38 11.30 12.17 -5.78
N LYS A 39 12.17 11.21 -6.10
CA LYS A 39 11.82 9.78 -6.06
C LYS A 39 11.46 9.30 -4.63
N GLU A 40 12.07 9.87 -3.62
CA GLU A 40 11.76 9.56 -2.22
C GLU A 40 10.34 9.99 -1.81
N HIS A 41 9.77 11.01 -2.48
CA HIS A 41 8.40 11.49 -2.24
C HIS A 41 7.35 10.83 -3.12
N GLN A 42 7.73 9.97 -4.06
CA GLN A 42 6.76 9.23 -4.86
C GLN A 42 5.99 8.24 -3.98
N GLN A 43 4.67 8.23 -4.14
CA GLN A 43 3.83 7.22 -3.49
C GLN A 43 3.99 5.87 -4.20
N PRO A 44 4.04 4.77 -3.43
CA PRO A 44 4.06 3.44 -4.02
C PRO A 44 2.74 3.17 -4.75
N PRO A 45 2.77 2.33 -5.80
CA PRO A 45 1.55 1.92 -6.50
C PRO A 45 0.63 1.15 -5.57
N LEU A 46 -0.67 1.31 -5.78
CA LEU A 46 -1.72 0.57 -5.11
C LEU A 46 -1.72 -0.90 -5.58
N ILE A 47 -1.82 -1.84 -4.65
CA ILE A 47 -2.04 -3.26 -4.96
C ILE A 47 -3.52 -3.55 -4.73
N VAL A 48 -4.24 -3.90 -5.79
CA VAL A 48 -5.66 -4.24 -5.75
C VAL A 48 -5.82 -5.75 -5.91
N LEU A 49 -6.56 -6.37 -5.01
CA LEU A 49 -6.87 -7.79 -4.97
C LEU A 49 -8.40 -7.92 -5.03
N ASP A 50 -8.95 -8.00 -6.21
CA ASP A 50 -10.39 -8.09 -6.42
C ASP A 50 -10.85 -9.51 -6.80
N GLU A 51 -12.15 -9.75 -6.63
CA GLU A 51 -12.76 -11.04 -6.89
C GLU A 51 -12.73 -11.42 -8.38
N ALA A 52 -12.71 -10.44 -9.28
CA ALA A 52 -12.65 -10.70 -10.72
C ALA A 52 -11.29 -11.29 -11.12
N HIS A 53 -10.24 -11.02 -10.37
CA HIS A 53 -8.88 -11.54 -10.58
C HIS A 53 -8.54 -12.73 -9.65
N GLY A 54 -9.53 -13.38 -9.05
CA GLY A 54 -9.35 -14.62 -8.30
C GLY A 54 -9.14 -14.44 -6.80
N TYR A 55 -9.17 -13.22 -6.28
CA TYR A 55 -9.05 -12.95 -4.84
C TYR A 55 -10.43 -12.87 -4.17
N SER A 56 -11.12 -14.01 -4.11
CA SER A 56 -12.50 -14.06 -3.65
C SER A 56 -12.63 -14.51 -2.20
N PHE A 57 -13.55 -13.85 -1.49
CA PHE A 57 -14.11 -14.36 -0.23
C PHE A 57 -15.47 -15.01 -0.50
N GLY A 58 -15.83 -16.01 0.30
CA GLY A 58 -17.20 -16.50 0.32
C GLY A 58 -18.21 -15.40 0.68
N SER A 59 -19.48 -15.57 0.29
CA SER A 59 -20.54 -14.62 0.63
C SER A 59 -20.66 -14.46 2.16
N GLY A 60 -20.60 -13.23 2.65
CA GLY A 60 -20.60 -12.93 4.10
C GLY A 60 -19.37 -13.43 4.87
N SER A 61 -18.42 -14.10 4.19
CA SER A 61 -17.21 -14.67 4.80
C SER A 61 -16.01 -13.73 4.70
N ALA A 62 -15.06 -13.93 5.61
CA ALA A 62 -13.75 -13.32 5.60
C ALA A 62 -12.62 -14.37 5.65
N THR A 63 -12.95 -15.65 5.49
CA THR A 63 -11.96 -16.73 5.45
C THR A 63 -11.20 -16.71 4.13
N LEU A 64 -9.87 -16.71 4.22
CA LEU A 64 -8.99 -16.83 3.05
C LEU A 64 -9.01 -18.28 2.55
N ASN A 65 -9.57 -18.51 1.36
CA ASN A 65 -9.48 -19.82 0.73
C ASN A 65 -8.06 -20.14 0.28
N GLU A 66 -7.77 -21.40 -0.04
CA GLU A 66 -6.43 -21.86 -0.43
C GLU A 66 -5.87 -21.09 -1.64
N ASN A 67 -6.68 -20.85 -2.67
CA ASN A 67 -6.25 -20.13 -3.87
C ASN A 67 -5.84 -18.69 -3.53
N PHE A 68 -6.59 -18.02 -2.65
CA PHE A 68 -6.24 -16.69 -2.19
C PHE A 68 -4.91 -16.71 -1.40
N GLN A 69 -4.74 -17.67 -0.49
CA GLN A 69 -3.50 -17.82 0.29
C GLN A 69 -2.29 -18.11 -0.60
N VAL A 70 -2.42 -18.99 -1.58
CA VAL A 70 -1.38 -19.29 -2.59
C VAL A 70 -1.02 -18.03 -3.37
N SER A 71 -2.02 -17.26 -3.82
CA SER A 71 -1.80 -16.03 -4.58
C SER A 71 -1.13 -14.94 -3.73
N LEU A 72 -1.49 -14.82 -2.45
CA LEU A 72 -0.81 -13.93 -1.51
C LEU A 72 0.66 -14.31 -1.36
N ASN A 73 0.95 -15.60 -1.19
CA ASN A 73 2.32 -16.10 -1.01
C ASN A 73 3.18 -15.93 -2.28
N SER A 74 2.63 -16.28 -3.44
CA SER A 74 3.41 -16.35 -4.68
C SER A 74 3.72 -15.00 -5.31
N SER A 75 2.84 -14.01 -5.15
CA SER A 75 2.97 -12.74 -5.85
C SER A 75 2.86 -11.50 -4.98
N VAL A 76 1.92 -11.47 -4.03
CA VAL A 76 1.60 -10.24 -3.30
C VAL A 76 2.68 -9.89 -2.28
N ILE A 77 3.16 -10.87 -1.52
CA ILE A 77 4.24 -10.68 -0.52
C ILE A 77 5.48 -10.10 -1.19
N SER A 78 5.92 -10.71 -2.29
CA SER A 78 7.09 -10.25 -3.04
C SER A 78 6.93 -8.81 -3.57
N LYS A 79 5.72 -8.45 -4.07
CA LYS A 79 5.42 -7.08 -4.49
C LYS A 79 5.47 -6.08 -3.33
N ILE A 80 4.90 -6.45 -2.18
CA ILE A 80 4.93 -5.60 -0.97
C ILE A 80 6.37 -5.34 -0.56
N GLU A 81 7.22 -6.37 -0.48
CA GLU A 81 8.63 -6.23 -0.11
C GLU A 81 9.41 -5.36 -1.12
N GLN A 82 9.19 -5.59 -2.41
CA GLN A 82 9.80 -4.79 -3.47
C GLN A 82 9.41 -3.31 -3.36
N PHE A 83 8.12 -3.02 -3.16
CA PHE A 83 7.64 -1.65 -3.03
C PHE A 83 8.10 -1.00 -1.72
N ALA A 84 8.06 -1.73 -0.61
CA ALA A 84 8.57 -1.24 0.66
C ALA A 84 10.04 -0.81 0.56
N LYS A 85 10.87 -1.63 -0.08
CA LYS A 85 12.29 -1.35 -0.30
C LYS A 85 12.50 -0.17 -1.25
N LYS A 86 11.80 -0.16 -2.40
CA LYS A 86 11.92 0.87 -3.43
C LYS A 86 11.47 2.26 -2.94
N TYR A 87 10.36 2.32 -2.21
CA TYR A 87 9.73 3.56 -1.76
C TYR A 87 10.03 3.89 -0.29
N LYS A 88 10.88 3.09 0.37
CA LYS A 88 11.27 3.24 1.79
C LYS A 88 10.05 3.28 2.73
N CYS A 89 9.06 2.43 2.46
CA CYS A 89 7.87 2.31 3.28
C CYS A 89 8.08 1.29 4.39
N ASP A 90 7.49 1.55 5.56
CA ASP A 90 7.57 0.69 6.74
C ASP A 90 6.20 0.31 7.32
N ILE A 91 5.13 0.81 6.69
CA ILE A 91 3.74 0.49 7.04
C ILE A 91 3.04 -0.12 5.83
N VAL A 92 2.26 -1.16 6.08
CA VAL A 92 1.30 -1.73 5.14
C VAL A 92 -0.10 -1.49 5.69
N GLU A 93 -0.97 -0.94 4.86
CA GLU A 93 -2.37 -0.65 5.18
C GLU A 93 -3.25 -1.51 4.29
N VAL A 94 -4.11 -2.30 4.91
CA VAL A 94 -5.01 -3.25 4.23
C VAL A 94 -6.44 -2.74 4.36
N TYR A 95 -7.04 -2.37 3.25
CA TYR A 95 -8.41 -1.84 3.18
C TYR A 95 -9.35 -2.92 2.65
N GLY A 96 -10.39 -3.24 3.42
CA GLY A 96 -11.44 -4.18 3.00
C GLY A 96 -12.65 -3.45 2.43
N TYR A 97 -13.05 -3.84 1.23
CA TYR A 97 -14.22 -3.33 0.52
C TYR A 97 -15.28 -4.42 0.34
N THR A 98 -16.53 -4.02 0.33
CA THR A 98 -17.67 -4.86 0.00
C THR A 98 -18.48 -4.24 -1.15
N ASP A 99 -19.41 -4.99 -1.71
CA ASP A 99 -20.39 -4.46 -2.65
C ASP A 99 -21.57 -3.77 -1.95
N GLY A 100 -22.52 -3.26 -2.72
CA GLY A 100 -23.73 -2.60 -2.23
C GLY A 100 -24.82 -3.58 -1.76
N LYS A 101 -24.60 -4.90 -1.84
CA LYS A 101 -25.59 -5.88 -1.39
C LYS A 101 -25.80 -5.75 0.11
N PRO A 102 -27.05 -5.59 0.58
CA PRO A 102 -27.34 -5.52 2.01
C PRO A 102 -26.79 -6.74 2.74
N PHE A 103 -26.15 -6.49 3.87
CA PHE A 103 -25.68 -7.57 4.74
C PHE A 103 -26.89 -8.19 5.47
N GLY A 104 -27.19 -9.45 5.19
CA GLY A 104 -28.37 -10.16 5.71
C GLY A 104 -28.20 -10.71 7.12
N GLY A 105 -27.37 -10.11 7.97
CA GLY A 105 -27.06 -10.58 9.31
C GLY A 105 -27.95 -9.93 10.38
N GLY A 106 -29.10 -10.53 10.69
CA GLY A 106 -29.98 -10.14 11.77
C GLY A 106 -29.88 -11.04 13.01
N HIS A 107 -28.67 -11.42 13.42
CA HIS A 107 -28.49 -12.20 14.64
C HIS A 107 -28.27 -11.30 15.85
N ALA A 108 -28.88 -11.63 16.99
CA ALA A 108 -28.58 -10.96 18.25
C ALA A 108 -27.12 -11.15 18.60
N ILE A 109 -26.33 -10.09 18.45
CA ILE A 109 -24.89 -10.11 18.70
C ILE A 109 -24.68 -10.31 20.19
N LYS A 110 -24.18 -11.47 20.60
CA LYS A 110 -23.88 -11.80 22.01
C LYS A 110 -22.59 -11.11 22.50
N GLN A 111 -21.72 -10.69 21.61
CA GLN A 111 -20.44 -10.08 21.96
C GLN A 111 -20.18 -8.87 21.06
N SER A 112 -19.53 -7.82 21.60
CA SER A 112 -19.15 -6.65 20.82
C SER A 112 -18.20 -7.06 19.68
N PHE A 113 -18.53 -6.64 18.45
CA PHE A 113 -17.69 -6.86 17.26
C PHE A 113 -16.26 -6.36 17.49
N ASP A 114 -16.10 -5.14 18.01
CA ASP A 114 -14.79 -4.54 18.25
C ASP A 114 -13.94 -5.36 19.20
N LYS A 115 -14.53 -5.87 20.29
CA LYS A 115 -13.81 -6.68 21.29
C LYS A 115 -13.38 -8.02 20.70
N SER A 116 -14.26 -8.68 19.95
CA SER A 116 -13.95 -9.94 19.28
C SER A 116 -12.85 -9.77 18.24
N LEU A 117 -12.97 -8.72 17.42
CA LEU A 117 -11.99 -8.41 16.37
C LEU A 117 -10.63 -8.03 16.94
N HIS A 118 -10.60 -7.22 18.01
CA HIS A 118 -9.34 -6.85 18.70
C HIS A 118 -8.60 -8.09 19.23
N ASN A 119 -9.34 -9.02 19.85
CA ASN A 119 -8.74 -10.27 20.33
C ASN A 119 -8.12 -11.08 19.18
N CYS A 120 -8.79 -11.11 18.02
CA CYS A 120 -8.25 -11.78 16.83
C CYS A 120 -7.02 -11.10 16.24
N LEU A 121 -6.94 -9.78 16.29
CA LEU A 121 -5.75 -9.03 15.86
C LEU A 121 -4.53 -9.29 16.74
N VAL A 122 -4.72 -9.37 18.06
CA VAL A 122 -3.62 -9.49 19.02
C VAL A 122 -3.11 -10.93 19.15
N ARG A 123 -4.03 -11.90 19.16
CA ARG A 123 -3.73 -13.31 19.48
C ARG A 123 -3.77 -14.24 18.28
N GLY A 124 -4.31 -13.78 17.14
CA GLY A 124 -4.73 -14.62 16.04
C GLY A 124 -5.99 -15.42 16.40
N CYS A 125 -6.88 -15.60 15.48
CA CYS A 125 -8.04 -16.46 15.64
C CYS A 125 -8.60 -16.92 14.29
N ASP A 126 -9.49 -17.89 14.31
CA ASP A 126 -10.36 -18.17 13.18
C ASP A 126 -11.38 -17.04 13.06
N MET A 127 -11.35 -16.33 11.93
CA MET A 127 -12.27 -15.20 11.67
C MET A 127 -13.74 -15.63 11.58
N ASN A 128 -14.06 -16.90 11.51
CA ASN A 128 -15.44 -17.39 11.52
C ASN A 128 -16.14 -17.12 12.86
N VAL A 129 -15.39 -17.02 13.97
CA VAL A 129 -15.96 -16.72 15.30
C VAL A 129 -16.32 -15.24 15.49
N VAL A 130 -15.90 -14.36 14.59
CA VAL A 130 -16.27 -12.95 14.62
C VAL A 130 -17.50 -12.74 13.74
N GLU A 131 -18.61 -12.32 14.33
CA GLU A 131 -19.84 -12.04 13.60
C GLU A 131 -19.86 -10.58 13.15
N ALA A 132 -20.10 -10.34 11.86
CA ALA A 132 -20.32 -9.01 11.31
C ALA A 132 -21.82 -8.76 11.13
N SER A 133 -22.29 -7.56 11.39
CA SER A 133 -23.68 -7.14 11.23
C SER A 133 -23.90 -6.12 10.10
N SER A 134 -22.81 -5.65 9.50
CA SER A 134 -22.83 -4.66 8.43
C SER A 134 -21.73 -4.90 7.41
N ASN A 135 -21.86 -4.26 6.24
CA ASN A 135 -20.82 -4.26 5.22
C ASN A 135 -19.52 -3.63 5.69
N LEU A 136 -19.60 -2.64 6.59
CA LEU A 136 -18.42 -2.01 7.17
C LEU A 136 -17.65 -3.00 8.07
N GLU A 137 -18.37 -3.71 8.94
CA GLU A 137 -17.78 -4.75 9.79
C GLU A 137 -17.24 -5.93 8.97
N LEU A 138 -17.94 -6.36 7.91
CA LEU A 138 -17.47 -7.39 7.01
C LEU A 138 -16.19 -6.96 6.28
N GLY A 139 -16.12 -5.73 5.82
CA GLY A 139 -14.89 -5.18 5.21
C GLY A 139 -13.72 -5.19 6.19
N MET A 140 -13.94 -4.77 7.44
CA MET A 140 -12.92 -4.81 8.49
C MET A 140 -12.48 -6.25 8.80
N LYS A 141 -13.42 -7.17 8.92
CA LYS A 141 -13.16 -8.60 9.15
C LYS A 141 -12.27 -9.20 8.05
N ARG A 142 -12.54 -8.87 6.78
CA ARG A 142 -11.72 -9.28 5.62
C ARG A 142 -10.31 -8.70 5.66
N ALA A 143 -10.19 -7.41 5.98
CA ALA A 143 -8.88 -6.77 6.14
C ALA A 143 -8.06 -7.44 7.24
N VAL A 144 -8.66 -7.75 8.39
CA VAL A 144 -8.00 -8.45 9.51
C VAL A 144 -7.54 -9.85 9.10
N SER A 145 -8.32 -10.61 8.33
CA SER A 145 -7.89 -11.91 7.82
C SER A 145 -6.60 -11.82 6.99
N VAL A 146 -6.53 -10.81 6.12
CA VAL A 146 -5.33 -10.57 5.31
C VAL A 146 -4.15 -10.11 6.19
N VAL A 147 -4.39 -9.21 7.15
CA VAL A 147 -3.35 -8.76 8.11
C VAL A 147 -2.78 -9.94 8.90
N ASN A 148 -3.64 -10.80 9.44
CA ASN A 148 -3.21 -11.99 10.20
C ASN A 148 -2.38 -12.95 9.34
N PHE A 149 -2.70 -13.07 8.05
CA PHE A 149 -1.93 -13.90 7.12
C PHE A 149 -0.57 -13.28 6.76
N LEU A 150 -0.51 -11.96 6.57
CA LEU A 150 0.69 -11.24 6.13
C LEU A 150 1.67 -10.96 7.28
N THR A 151 1.17 -10.70 8.50
CA THR A 151 1.99 -10.27 9.63
C THR A 151 3.16 -11.22 9.94
N PRO A 152 2.96 -12.54 10.11
CA PRO A 152 4.07 -13.46 10.44
C PRO A 152 5.10 -13.58 9.30
N LYS A 153 4.74 -13.19 8.08
CA LYS A 153 5.58 -13.31 6.89
C LYS A 153 6.37 -12.03 6.61
N LEU A 154 5.76 -10.87 6.84
CA LEU A 154 6.33 -9.57 6.49
C LEU A 154 6.91 -8.81 7.68
N VAL A 155 6.40 -9.02 8.91
CA VAL A 155 6.90 -8.31 10.10
C VAL A 155 7.94 -9.17 10.80
N ASN A 156 9.20 -9.04 10.42
CA ASN A 156 10.32 -9.73 11.01
C ASN A 156 11.54 -8.80 11.12
N LYS A 157 12.60 -9.26 11.81
CA LYS A 157 13.80 -8.44 12.11
C LYS A 157 14.53 -7.93 10.86
N ASN A 158 14.40 -8.63 9.73
CA ASN A 158 15.12 -8.31 8.48
C ASN A 158 14.22 -7.57 7.48
N SER A 159 12.93 -7.37 7.78
CA SER A 159 11.98 -6.69 6.92
C SER A 159 12.02 -5.18 7.10
N SER A 160 11.77 -4.45 6.02
CA SER A 160 11.47 -3.02 6.07
C SER A 160 10.13 -2.72 6.72
N ILE A 161 9.19 -3.67 6.64
CA ILE A 161 7.83 -3.53 7.18
C ILE A 161 7.85 -3.71 8.69
N LYS A 162 7.33 -2.72 9.41
CA LYS A 162 7.26 -2.71 10.88
C LYS A 162 5.84 -2.93 11.39
N ILE A 163 4.86 -2.46 10.64
CA ILE A 163 3.45 -2.44 11.07
C ILE A 163 2.57 -2.79 9.87
N ILE A 164 1.56 -3.63 10.10
CA ILE A 164 0.45 -3.87 9.16
C ILE A 164 -0.84 -3.48 9.87
N ARG A 165 -1.69 -2.68 9.21
CA ARG A 165 -2.92 -2.11 9.79
C ARG A 165 -4.13 -2.47 8.96
N PRO A 166 -5.23 -2.95 9.56
CA PRO A 166 -6.49 -3.14 8.88
C PRO A 166 -7.33 -1.87 8.85
N TYR A 167 -8.06 -1.67 7.77
CA TYR A 167 -9.06 -0.61 7.58
C TYR A 167 -10.26 -1.17 6.84
N SER A 168 -11.39 -0.47 6.91
CA SER A 168 -12.58 -0.83 6.15
C SER A 168 -13.16 0.39 5.44
N ALA A 169 -13.49 0.23 4.17
CA ALA A 169 -14.32 1.13 3.40
C ALA A 169 -15.76 0.61 3.25
N GLY A 170 -16.03 -0.64 3.67
CA GLY A 170 -17.34 -1.27 3.51
C GLY A 170 -17.84 -1.19 2.08
N GLY A 171 -19.14 -0.91 1.90
CA GLY A 171 -19.76 -0.69 0.61
C GLY A 171 -19.86 0.78 0.17
N PHE A 172 -19.12 1.70 0.83
CA PHE A 172 -19.25 3.14 0.57
C PHE A 172 -18.50 3.64 -0.68
N ILE A 173 -17.58 2.85 -1.19
CA ILE A 173 -16.74 3.24 -2.34
C ILE A 173 -17.00 2.28 -3.49
N ASP A 174 -17.28 2.84 -4.67
CA ASP A 174 -17.50 2.08 -5.90
C ASP A 174 -16.18 1.57 -6.53
N ASP A 175 -16.27 0.91 -7.67
CA ASP A 175 -15.12 0.40 -8.41
C ASP A 175 -14.26 1.51 -9.03
N SER A 176 -14.84 2.70 -9.28
CA SER A 176 -14.11 3.88 -9.75
C SER A 176 -13.42 4.67 -8.63
N GLY A 177 -13.59 4.27 -7.36
CA GLY A 177 -13.04 4.96 -6.19
C GLY A 177 -13.86 6.16 -5.70
N LYS A 178 -15.10 6.35 -6.22
CA LYS A 178 -16.03 7.40 -5.79
C LYS A 178 -16.97 6.88 -4.70
N ILE A 179 -17.67 7.80 -4.05
CA ILE A 179 -18.74 7.43 -3.11
C ILE A 179 -19.84 6.71 -3.87
N ALA A 180 -20.13 5.48 -3.47
CA ALA A 180 -21.17 4.65 -4.06
C ALA A 180 -22.57 5.17 -3.72
N SER A 181 -23.54 5.02 -4.64
CA SER A 181 -24.95 5.23 -4.32
C SER A 181 -25.42 4.15 -3.34
N MET A 182 -26.14 4.55 -2.31
CA MET A 182 -26.77 3.63 -1.35
C MET A 182 -27.96 2.84 -1.95
N ASP A 183 -28.48 3.32 -3.07
CA ASP A 183 -29.58 2.66 -3.80
C ASP A 183 -29.08 1.53 -4.71
N GLU A 184 -27.77 1.44 -4.93
CA GLU A 184 -27.18 0.39 -5.73
C GLU A 184 -27.02 -0.92 -4.92
N VAL A 185 -28.09 -1.71 -4.91
CA VAL A 185 -28.18 -3.00 -4.19
C VAL A 185 -27.58 -4.17 -5.01
N SER A 186 -26.73 -3.90 -5.97
CA SER A 186 -26.20 -4.91 -6.88
C SER A 186 -24.96 -5.63 -6.33
N SER A 187 -24.84 -6.92 -6.68
CA SER A 187 -23.63 -7.69 -6.43
C SER A 187 -22.58 -7.32 -7.49
N ASN A 188 -21.48 -6.72 -7.07
CA ASN A 188 -20.40 -6.30 -7.96
C ASN A 188 -19.04 -6.88 -7.51
N LYS A 189 -18.44 -7.73 -8.37
CA LYS A 189 -17.18 -8.42 -8.09
C LYS A 189 -15.98 -7.46 -8.01
N LEU A 190 -15.98 -6.36 -8.75
CA LEU A 190 -14.91 -5.36 -8.72
C LEU A 190 -14.95 -4.51 -7.44
N ARG A 191 -16.16 -4.32 -6.87
CA ARG A 191 -16.30 -3.64 -5.58
C ARG A 191 -15.84 -4.50 -4.42
N ARG A 192 -16.00 -5.83 -4.50
CA ARG A 192 -15.48 -6.77 -3.50
C ARG A 192 -13.99 -6.96 -3.70
N ARG A 193 -13.20 -6.14 -3.00
CA ARG A 193 -11.75 -6.13 -3.15
C ARG A 193 -11.03 -5.86 -1.81
N ILE A 194 -9.76 -6.20 -1.80
CA ILE A 194 -8.80 -5.73 -0.81
C ILE A 194 -7.85 -4.78 -1.53
N GLU A 195 -7.63 -3.61 -0.97
CA GLU A 195 -6.56 -2.71 -1.40
C GLU A 195 -5.44 -2.73 -0.38
N ILE A 196 -4.20 -2.85 -0.86
CA ILE A 196 -3.01 -2.78 -0.03
C ILE A 196 -2.24 -1.52 -0.42
N ARG A 197 -2.05 -0.63 0.55
CA ARG A 197 -1.30 0.62 0.43
C ARG A 197 -0.07 0.55 1.30
N LEU A 198 1.01 1.15 0.83
CA LEU A 198 2.24 1.27 1.59
C LEU A 198 2.44 2.73 1.96
N SER A 199 2.81 2.98 3.22
CA SER A 199 3.05 4.33 3.74
C SER A 199 4.29 4.35 4.64
N ARG A 200 4.68 5.56 5.07
CA ARG A 200 5.83 5.78 5.94
C ARG A 200 5.37 6.32 7.28
N LEU A 201 5.90 5.78 8.35
CA LEU A 201 5.56 6.21 9.71
C LEU A 201 5.95 7.70 9.96
N ARG A 202 7.01 8.19 9.31
CA ARG A 202 7.41 9.58 9.43
C ARG A 202 6.37 10.54 8.82
N ASP A 203 5.80 10.19 7.65
CA ASP A 203 4.81 11.03 6.96
C ASP A 203 3.55 11.22 7.82
N LEU A 204 3.20 10.20 8.61
CA LEU A 204 2.10 10.26 9.58
C LEU A 204 2.42 11.15 10.81
N LYS A 205 3.70 11.31 11.15
CA LYS A 205 4.13 12.18 12.28
C LYS A 205 4.25 13.64 11.86
N GLU A 206 4.67 13.90 10.62
CA GLU A 206 4.83 15.26 10.08
C GLU A 206 3.49 15.94 9.78
N GLY A 207 2.43 15.19 9.45
CA GLY A 207 1.07 15.71 9.26
C GLY A 207 0.38 16.20 10.56
N LYS A 208 1.06 16.16 11.71
CA LYS A 208 0.59 16.66 13.01
C LYS A 208 1.11 18.04 13.39
N LYS A 209 1.67 18.80 12.44
CA LYS A 209 2.08 20.19 12.67
C LYS A 209 1.07 21.17 12.13
#